data_69bafbb2dedc7ee669cc10dce45d8467
#
_entry.id   69bafbb2dedc7ee669cc10dce45d8467
#
_cell.length_a   1.000
_cell.length_b   1.000
_cell.length_c   1.000
_cell.angle_alpha   90.00
_cell.angle_beta   90.00
_cell.angle_gamma   90.00
#
_symmetry.space_group_name_H-M   'P 1'
#
loop_
_entity.id
_entity.type
_entity.pdbx_description
1 polymer ?
#
loop_
_entity_poly.entity_id
_entity_poly.type
_entity_poly.pdbx_seq_one_letter_code
_entity_poly.pdbx_strand_id
1 'polypeptide(L)'
;MQIIKRDGQVAEFDPEKIYQAIVKAAQTVYVIDETWRSNLAQVTKKVVLDLEEAQVERPTINMIQSLVENRLMDAGFINIAEHYIAYRLQRDLERNGYDDRVIVHLHFEQIK
;
A
#
# COMPACT_ATOMS: atom_id res chain seq x y z
N MET A 1 1.46 -18.30 -0.80
CA MET A 1 2.48 -17.59 0.03
C MET A 1 1.83 -17.03 1.26
N GLN A 2 2.45 -17.21 2.40
CA GLN A 2 1.96 -16.66 3.67
C GLN A 2 2.68 -15.36 3.99
N ILE A 3 1.97 -14.44 4.65
CA ILE A 3 2.50 -13.15 5.09
C ILE A 3 2.28 -12.98 6.60
N ILE A 4 3.05 -12.09 7.20
CA ILE A 4 2.92 -11.73 8.60
C ILE A 4 2.20 -10.39 8.70
N LYS A 5 1.03 -10.40 9.33
CA LYS A 5 0.22 -9.21 9.56
C LYS A 5 0.84 -8.35 10.66
N ARG A 6 0.34 -7.12 10.83
CA ARG A 6 0.87 -6.18 11.82
C ARG A 6 0.76 -6.68 13.26
N ASP A 7 -0.26 -7.47 13.55
CA ASP A 7 -0.46 -8.06 14.89
C ASP A 7 0.36 -9.34 15.10
N GLY A 8 1.20 -9.71 14.14
CA GLY A 8 2.03 -10.90 14.17
C GLY A 8 1.34 -12.16 13.69
N GLN A 9 0.06 -12.10 13.35
CA GLN A 9 -0.66 -13.25 12.84
C GLN A 9 -0.25 -13.55 11.40
N VAL A 10 -0.33 -14.83 11.02
CA VAL A 10 -0.04 -15.29 9.67
C VAL A 10 -1.34 -15.32 8.86
N ALA A 11 -1.27 -14.87 7.61
CA ALA A 11 -2.39 -14.90 6.68
C ALA A 11 -1.89 -15.28 5.29
N GLU A 12 -2.82 -15.73 4.44
CA GLU A 12 -2.48 -15.98 3.04
C GLU A 12 -2.30 -14.66 2.29
N PHE A 13 -1.29 -14.64 1.42
CA PHE A 13 -1.04 -13.49 0.55
C PHE A 13 -2.12 -13.41 -0.53
N ASP A 14 -2.76 -12.25 -0.64
CA ASP A 14 -3.79 -11.99 -1.63
C ASP A 14 -3.45 -10.75 -2.44
N PRO A 15 -2.94 -10.92 -3.67
CA PRO A 15 -2.59 -9.78 -4.54
C PRO A 15 -3.77 -8.87 -4.85
N GLU A 16 -4.99 -9.39 -4.85
CA GLU A 16 -6.19 -8.60 -5.10
C GLU A 16 -6.38 -7.50 -4.05
N LYS A 17 -6.00 -7.77 -2.81
CA LYS A 17 -6.06 -6.75 -1.74
C LYS A 17 -5.10 -5.60 -2.01
N ILE A 18 -3.91 -5.89 -2.55
CA ILE A 18 -2.97 -4.86 -2.97
C ILE A 18 -3.57 -4.02 -4.09
N TYR A 19 -4.10 -4.67 -5.11
CA TYR A 19 -4.72 -4.00 -6.24
C TYR A 19 -5.87 -3.08 -5.79
N GLN A 20 -6.76 -3.57 -4.93
CA GLN A 20 -7.88 -2.78 -4.42
C GLN A 20 -7.41 -1.57 -3.62
N ALA A 21 -6.37 -1.71 -2.80
CA ALA A 21 -5.81 -0.61 -2.04
C ALA A 21 -5.21 0.47 -2.95
N ILE A 22 -4.49 0.05 -4.00
CA ILE A 22 -3.91 0.96 -4.99
C ILE A 22 -5.02 1.69 -5.76
N VAL A 23 -6.07 0.98 -6.18
CA VAL A 23 -7.21 1.59 -6.88
C VAL A 23 -7.89 2.63 -6.01
N LYS A 24 -8.11 2.35 -4.74
CA LYS A 24 -8.71 3.31 -3.80
C LYS A 24 -7.87 4.58 -3.69
N ALA A 25 -6.56 4.43 -3.59
CA ALA A 25 -5.65 5.58 -3.55
C ALA A 25 -5.73 6.38 -4.85
N ALA A 26 -5.74 5.69 -5.99
CA ALA A 26 -5.80 6.33 -7.31
C ALA A 26 -7.12 7.09 -7.53
N GLN A 27 -8.23 6.57 -7.01
CA GLN A 27 -9.55 7.18 -7.14
C GLN A 27 -9.64 8.54 -6.44
N THR A 28 -8.78 8.81 -5.47
CA THR A 28 -8.76 10.11 -4.81
C THR A 28 -8.10 11.19 -5.67
N VAL A 29 -7.37 10.79 -6.70
CA VAL A 29 -6.57 11.69 -7.55
C VAL A 29 -7.12 11.76 -8.98
N TYR A 30 -7.57 10.64 -9.51
CA TYR A 30 -7.97 10.49 -10.91
C TYR A 30 -9.30 9.77 -11.05
N VAL A 31 -9.95 9.98 -12.20
CA VAL A 31 -11.06 9.12 -12.63
C VAL A 31 -10.44 7.85 -13.21
N ILE A 32 -10.76 6.70 -12.62
CA ILE A 32 -10.14 5.44 -12.98
C ILE A 32 -10.94 4.73 -14.06
N ASP A 33 -10.38 4.72 -15.26
CA ASP A 33 -10.92 4.01 -16.42
C ASP A 33 -10.21 2.64 -16.58
N GLU A 34 -10.50 1.95 -17.67
CA GLU A 34 -9.88 0.65 -17.93
C GLU A 34 -8.37 0.74 -18.16
N THR A 35 -7.90 1.81 -18.79
CA THR A 35 -6.46 2.02 -18.99
C THR A 35 -5.75 2.17 -17.62
N TRP A 36 -6.32 2.96 -16.73
CA TRP A 36 -5.80 3.08 -15.39
C TRP A 36 -5.81 1.74 -14.64
N ARG A 37 -6.92 1.00 -14.75
CA ARG A 37 -7.02 -0.31 -14.09
C ARG A 37 -5.95 -1.27 -14.59
N SER A 38 -5.70 -1.28 -15.89
CA SER A 38 -4.63 -2.09 -16.49
C SER A 38 -3.25 -1.68 -15.97
N ASN A 39 -2.98 -0.37 -15.90
CA ASN A 39 -1.71 0.14 -15.39
C ASN A 39 -1.49 -0.24 -13.92
N LEU A 40 -2.54 -0.13 -13.11
CA LEU A 40 -2.44 -0.47 -11.68
C LEU A 40 -2.34 -1.98 -11.47
N ALA A 41 -2.96 -2.78 -12.31
CA ALA A 41 -2.78 -4.23 -12.30
C ALA A 41 -1.33 -4.61 -12.62
N GLN A 42 -0.68 -3.90 -13.54
CA GLN A 42 0.73 -4.11 -13.85
C GLN A 42 1.63 -3.79 -12.64
N VAL A 43 1.33 -2.71 -11.93
CA VAL A 43 2.06 -2.38 -10.69
C VAL A 43 1.93 -3.51 -9.68
N THR A 44 0.72 -4.01 -9.47
CA THR A 44 0.46 -5.13 -8.56
C THR A 44 1.27 -6.37 -8.96
N LYS A 45 1.29 -6.68 -10.26
CA LYS A 45 2.03 -7.83 -10.78
C LYS A 45 3.52 -7.71 -10.50
N LYS A 46 4.08 -6.51 -10.67
CA LYS A 46 5.50 -6.26 -10.39
C LYS A 46 5.81 -6.43 -8.90
N VAL A 47 4.92 -6.02 -8.02
CA VAL A 47 5.08 -6.23 -6.57
C VAL A 47 5.13 -7.73 -6.27
N VAL A 48 4.25 -8.52 -6.86
CA VAL A 48 4.25 -9.98 -6.68
C VAL A 48 5.57 -10.58 -7.14
N LEU A 49 6.08 -10.16 -8.31
CA LEU A 49 7.37 -10.62 -8.81
C LEU A 49 8.52 -10.24 -7.86
N ASP A 50 8.50 -9.03 -7.31
CA ASP A 50 9.51 -8.60 -6.35
C ASP A 50 9.51 -9.47 -5.10
N LEU A 51 8.32 -9.85 -4.61
CA LEU A 51 8.19 -10.73 -3.45
C LEU A 51 8.75 -12.13 -3.74
N GLU A 52 8.47 -12.65 -4.93
CA GLU A 52 8.99 -13.94 -5.36
C GLU A 52 10.52 -13.92 -5.47
N GLU A 53 11.08 -12.87 -6.05
CA GLU A 53 12.52 -12.72 -6.21
C GLU A 53 13.25 -12.54 -4.88
N ALA A 54 12.60 -11.90 -3.91
CA ALA A 54 13.19 -11.67 -2.60
C ALA A 54 13.38 -12.98 -1.81
N GLN A 55 12.64 -14.03 -2.16
CA GLN A 55 12.74 -15.35 -1.54
C GLN A 55 12.59 -15.32 -0.01
N VAL A 56 11.81 -14.38 0.50
CA VAL A 56 11.47 -14.30 1.91
C VAL A 56 10.33 -15.27 2.18
N GLU A 57 10.51 -16.18 3.14
CA GLU A 57 9.52 -17.22 3.41
C GLU A 57 8.17 -16.63 3.81
N ARG A 58 8.19 -15.63 4.71
CA ARG A 58 6.98 -14.95 5.19
C ARG A 58 7.21 -13.45 5.22
N PRO A 59 6.93 -12.75 4.11
CA PRO A 59 7.08 -11.29 4.08
C PRO A 59 6.17 -10.62 5.09
N THR A 60 6.64 -9.53 5.68
CA THR A 60 5.82 -8.70 6.55
C THR A 60 4.97 -7.73 5.72
N ILE A 61 3.89 -7.24 6.31
CA ILE A 61 3.07 -6.19 5.70
C ILE A 61 3.92 -4.96 5.38
N ASN A 62 4.84 -4.57 6.27
CA ASN A 62 5.73 -3.43 6.03
C ASN A 62 6.57 -3.62 4.77
N MET A 63 7.11 -4.80 4.57
CA MET A 63 7.89 -5.11 3.37
C MET A 63 7.03 -4.98 2.11
N ILE A 64 5.83 -5.56 2.14
CA ILE A 64 4.90 -5.52 1.00
C ILE A 64 4.53 -4.07 0.68
N GLN A 65 4.20 -3.26 1.69
CA GLN A 65 3.82 -1.86 1.49
C GLN A 65 4.97 -1.04 0.92
N SER A 66 6.19 -1.28 1.36
CA SER A 66 7.37 -0.61 0.80
C SER A 66 7.55 -0.95 -0.68
N LEU A 67 7.34 -2.20 -1.06
CA LEU A 67 7.42 -2.62 -2.47
C LEU A 67 6.33 -1.96 -3.31
N VAL A 68 5.11 -1.85 -2.79
CA VAL A 68 4.02 -1.15 -3.49
C VAL A 68 4.38 0.31 -3.73
N GLU A 69 4.85 1.00 -2.71
CA GLU A 69 5.26 2.39 -2.80
C GLU A 69 6.35 2.58 -3.84
N ASN A 70 7.37 1.73 -3.82
CA ASN A 70 8.50 1.78 -4.76
C ASN A 70 8.02 1.56 -6.20
N ARG A 71 7.14 0.60 -6.42
CA ARG A 71 6.65 0.31 -7.77
C ARG A 71 5.74 1.40 -8.32
N LEU A 72 4.94 2.04 -7.46
CA LEU A 72 4.15 3.21 -7.85
C LEU A 72 5.05 4.38 -8.25
N MET A 73 6.10 4.64 -7.49
CA MET A 73 7.06 5.69 -7.81
C MET A 73 7.83 5.41 -9.08
N ASP A 74 8.29 4.18 -9.28
CA ASP A 74 9.01 3.77 -10.49
C ASP A 74 8.15 3.92 -11.74
N ALA A 75 6.85 3.70 -11.62
CA ALA A 75 5.91 3.88 -12.72
C ALA A 75 5.58 5.36 -13.00
N GLY A 76 6.07 6.28 -12.16
CA GLY A 76 5.76 7.70 -12.28
C GLY A 76 4.45 8.12 -11.62
N PHE A 77 3.83 7.22 -10.86
CA PHE A 77 2.53 7.49 -10.20
C PHE A 77 2.74 8.05 -8.80
N ILE A 78 3.46 9.17 -8.72
CA ILE A 78 3.88 9.78 -7.45
C ILE A 78 2.68 10.19 -6.60
N ASN A 79 1.67 10.83 -7.22
CA ASN A 79 0.47 11.27 -6.51
C ASN A 79 -0.30 10.08 -5.91
N ILE A 80 -0.37 8.98 -6.65
CA ILE A 80 -1.02 7.77 -6.16
C ILE A 80 -0.23 7.18 -4.99
N ALA A 81 1.11 7.17 -5.09
CA ALA A 81 1.97 6.67 -4.02
C ALA A 81 1.77 7.47 -2.73
N GLU A 82 1.71 8.80 -2.83
CA GLU A 82 1.47 9.67 -1.66
C GLU A 82 0.13 9.37 -0.98
N HIS A 83 -0.94 9.21 -1.77
CA HIS A 83 -2.26 8.89 -1.23
C HIS A 83 -2.31 7.47 -0.66
N TYR A 84 -1.60 6.53 -1.26
CA TYR A 84 -1.49 5.18 -0.76
C TYR A 84 -0.83 5.16 0.62
N ILE A 85 0.27 5.91 0.80
CA ILE A 85 0.98 6.02 2.07
C ILE A 85 0.06 6.62 3.14
N ALA A 86 -0.63 7.72 2.81
CA ALA A 86 -1.55 8.38 3.75
C ALA A 86 -2.70 7.45 4.17
N TYR A 87 -3.29 6.73 3.22
CA TYR A 87 -4.37 5.78 3.49
C TYR A 87 -3.89 4.65 4.41
N ARG A 88 -2.72 4.11 4.14
CA ARG A 88 -2.12 3.06 4.95
C ARG A 88 -1.90 3.50 6.39
N LEU A 89 -1.34 4.70 6.58
CA LEU A 89 -1.09 5.25 7.91
C LEU A 89 -2.41 5.44 8.69
N GLN A 90 -3.43 5.94 8.02
CA GLN A 90 -4.74 6.12 8.64
C GLN A 90 -5.33 4.77 9.08
N ARG A 91 -5.24 3.75 8.23
CA ARG A 91 -5.73 2.40 8.57
C ARG A 91 -4.99 1.81 9.77
N ASP A 92 -3.70 2.03 9.86
CA ASP A 92 -2.91 1.56 10.99
C ASP A 92 -3.33 2.23 12.30
N LEU A 93 -3.58 3.52 12.27
CA LEU A 93 -4.07 4.25 13.45
C LEU A 93 -5.43 3.72 13.89
N GLU A 94 -6.34 3.47 12.97
CA GLU A 94 -7.67 2.91 13.26
C GLU A 94 -7.57 1.55 13.95
N ARG A 95 -6.63 0.71 13.52
CA ARG A 95 -6.44 -0.64 14.08
C ARG A 95 -5.83 -0.64 15.47
N ASN A 96 -4.88 0.26 15.71
CA ASN A 96 -4.08 0.29 16.94
C ASN A 96 -4.62 1.27 17.99
N GLY A 97 -5.73 1.93 17.68
CA GLY A 97 -6.26 3.02 18.48
C GLY A 97 -5.51 4.31 18.22
N TYR A 98 -6.11 5.42 18.63
CA TYR A 98 -5.54 6.73 18.40
C TYR A 98 -4.79 7.22 19.64
N ASP A 99 -3.59 7.72 19.40
CA ASP A 99 -2.87 8.57 20.35
C ASP A 99 -3.01 10.00 19.83
N ASP A 100 -3.45 10.93 20.66
CA ASP A 100 -3.69 12.32 20.24
C ASP A 100 -2.44 12.96 19.64
N ARG A 101 -1.27 12.62 20.16
CA ARG A 101 -0.01 13.16 19.64
C ARG A 101 0.28 12.65 18.24
N VAL A 102 -0.02 11.39 17.97
CA VAL A 102 0.17 10.79 16.65
C VAL A 102 -0.79 11.43 15.65
N ILE A 103 -2.05 11.63 16.03
CA ILE A 103 -3.05 12.27 15.18
C ILE A 103 -2.62 13.70 14.83
N VAL A 104 -2.19 14.47 15.80
CA VAL A 104 -1.73 15.86 15.58
C VAL A 104 -0.54 15.86 14.63
N HIS A 105 0.43 14.98 14.84
CA HIS A 105 1.61 14.88 13.99
C HIS A 105 1.24 14.54 12.54
N LEU A 106 0.38 13.55 12.35
CA LEU A 106 -0.08 13.13 11.04
C LEU A 106 -0.84 14.25 10.33
N HIS A 107 -1.71 14.96 11.06
CA HIS A 107 -2.44 16.10 10.52
C HIS A 107 -1.50 17.21 10.05
N PHE A 108 -0.45 17.50 10.82
CA PHE A 108 0.57 18.46 10.43
C PHE A 108 1.26 18.08 9.13
N GLU A 109 1.61 16.84 8.96
CA GLU A 109 2.25 16.35 7.74
C GLU A 109 1.34 16.49 6.53
N GLN A 110 0.04 16.28 6.70
CA GLN A 110 -0.92 16.41 5.61
C GLN A 110 -1.12 17.87 5.16
N ILE A 111 -0.95 18.82 6.06
CA ILE A 111 -1.08 20.25 5.75
C ILE A 111 0.10 20.75 4.91
N LYS A 112 1.23 20.16 5.09
CA LYS A 112 2.42 20.53 4.30
C LYS A 112 2.28 20.07 2.86
#